data_9ada8e8d48b3ab74189b7bb5b82def13
#
_entry.id   9ada8e8d48b3ab74189b7bb5b82def13
#
_cell.length_a   1.000
_cell.length_b   1.000
_cell.length_c   1.000
_cell.angle_alpha   90.00
_cell.angle_beta   90.00
_cell.angle_gamma   90.00
#
_symmetry.space_group_name_H-M   'P 1'
#
loop_
_entity.id
_entity.type
_entity.pdbx_description
1 polymer ?
#
loop_
_entity_poly.entity_id
_entity_poly.type
_entity_poly.pdbx_seq_one_letter_code
_entity_poly.pdbx_strand_id
1 'polypeptide(L)'
;MFGKKKILYRTLDHSVPQMLASAGEIKEKNIRFHPDRNRLLRALGEESDVVDYDMYSMNLSPNVDGILICSDGFWEYVEEREMIRTLYKADGAEKWISDMEGLVLKNGKEHTKDNYSAIGIML
;
A
#
# COMPACT_ATOMS: atom_id res chain seq x y z
N MET A 1 -6.93 2.96 3.96
CA MET A 1 -7.63 3.34 5.19
C MET A 1 -8.13 2.09 5.90
N PHE A 2 -8.05 2.10 7.20
CA PHE A 2 -8.38 0.97 8.08
C PHE A 2 -9.45 1.37 9.08
N GLY A 3 -10.31 0.44 9.43
CA GLY A 3 -11.30 0.61 10.48
C GLY A 3 -12.10 -0.66 10.70
N LYS A 4 -12.65 -0.84 11.91
CA LYS A 4 -13.41 -2.05 12.26
C LYS A 4 -12.63 -3.35 11.96
N LYS A 5 -11.33 -3.36 12.21
CA LYS A 5 -10.39 -4.48 11.95
C LYS A 5 -10.37 -4.97 10.50
N LYS A 6 -10.57 -4.07 9.54
CA LYS A 6 -10.49 -4.35 8.10
C LYS A 6 -9.97 -3.15 7.30
N ILE A 7 -9.62 -3.39 6.04
CA ILE A 7 -9.38 -2.31 5.07
C ILE A 7 -10.72 -1.78 4.62
N LEU A 8 -10.95 -0.48 4.82
CA LEU A 8 -12.14 0.22 4.37
C LEU A 8 -12.01 0.75 2.95
N TYR A 9 -10.79 1.18 2.59
CA TYR A 9 -10.48 1.72 1.29
C TYR A 9 -9.00 1.56 0.97
N ARG A 10 -8.69 1.27 -0.29
CA ARG A 10 -7.33 1.22 -0.85
C ARG A 10 -7.34 1.86 -2.23
N THR A 11 -6.35 2.70 -2.54
CA THR A 11 -6.06 3.14 -3.90
C THR A 11 -5.52 1.97 -4.73
N LEU A 12 -5.74 2.01 -6.04
CA LEU A 12 -5.16 1.04 -6.97
C LEU A 12 -3.85 1.60 -7.51
N ASP A 13 -2.84 0.74 -7.65
CA ASP A 13 -1.56 1.13 -8.22
C ASP A 13 -1.66 1.29 -9.74
N HIS A 14 -0.97 2.25 -10.32
CA HIS A 14 -0.82 2.36 -11.77
C HIS A 14 0.28 1.42 -12.26
N SER A 15 0.07 0.13 -12.11
CA SER A 15 1.04 -0.92 -12.47
C SER A 15 0.43 -1.97 -13.40
N VAL A 16 1.31 -2.65 -14.15
CA VAL A 16 0.90 -3.75 -15.04
C VAL A 16 0.13 -4.85 -14.29
N PRO A 17 0.58 -5.34 -13.12
CA PRO A 17 -0.18 -6.37 -12.39
C PRO A 17 -1.54 -5.89 -11.90
N GLN A 18 -1.67 -4.63 -11.50
CA GLN A 18 -2.97 -4.08 -11.09
C GLN A 18 -3.93 -4.02 -12.29
N MET A 19 -3.43 -3.64 -13.47
CA MET A 19 -4.23 -3.66 -14.70
C MET A 19 -4.72 -5.08 -15.02
N LEU A 20 -3.84 -6.09 -14.95
CA LEU A 20 -4.19 -7.49 -15.16
C LEU A 20 -5.22 -8.00 -14.13
N ALA A 21 -5.09 -7.60 -12.87
CA ALA A 21 -6.06 -7.94 -11.84
C ALA A 21 -7.42 -7.28 -12.09
N SER A 22 -7.43 -6.02 -12.52
CA SER A 22 -8.66 -5.30 -12.88
C SER A 22 -9.35 -5.89 -14.11
N ALA A 23 -8.59 -6.46 -15.05
CA ALA A 23 -9.10 -7.20 -16.19
C ALA A 23 -9.55 -8.64 -15.84
N GLY A 24 -9.30 -9.11 -14.62
CA GLY A 24 -9.64 -10.45 -14.16
C GLY A 24 -8.68 -11.56 -14.62
N GLU A 25 -7.55 -11.20 -15.22
CA GLU A 25 -6.55 -12.16 -15.70
C GLU A 25 -5.74 -12.78 -14.57
N ILE A 26 -5.52 -12.02 -13.49
CA ILE A 26 -4.89 -12.52 -12.26
C ILE A 26 -5.73 -12.17 -11.03
N LYS A 27 -5.52 -12.88 -9.93
CA LYS A 27 -6.15 -12.54 -8.65
C LYS A 27 -5.38 -11.41 -7.96
N GLU A 28 -6.06 -10.49 -7.28
CA GLU A 28 -5.43 -9.38 -6.53
C GLU A 28 -4.28 -9.83 -5.61
N LYS A 29 -4.44 -10.96 -4.92
CA LYS A 29 -3.39 -11.52 -4.05
C LYS A 29 -2.09 -11.86 -4.77
N ASN A 30 -2.13 -12.01 -6.11
CA ASN A 30 -0.96 -12.34 -6.93
C ASN A 30 -0.21 -11.10 -7.40
N ILE A 31 -0.76 -9.90 -7.27
CA ILE A 31 -0.11 -8.63 -7.65
C ILE A 31 1.25 -8.52 -6.97
N ARG A 32 1.29 -8.73 -5.66
CA ARG A 32 2.49 -8.63 -4.80
C ARG A 32 3.66 -9.49 -5.27
N PHE A 33 3.39 -10.64 -5.88
CA PHE A 33 4.39 -11.62 -6.31
C PHE A 33 4.57 -11.66 -7.82
N HIS A 34 3.93 -10.74 -8.56
CA HIS A 34 4.02 -10.74 -10.01
C HIS A 34 5.43 -10.35 -10.49
N PRO A 35 6.01 -11.02 -11.51
CA PRO A 35 7.35 -10.69 -12.00
C PRO A 35 7.46 -9.24 -12.51
N ASP A 36 6.40 -8.70 -13.10
CA ASP A 36 6.33 -7.32 -13.59
C ASP A 36 5.80 -6.31 -12.54
N ARG A 37 5.88 -6.61 -11.23
CA ARG A 37 5.32 -5.73 -10.19
C ARG A 37 5.89 -4.32 -10.20
N ASN A 38 7.13 -4.15 -10.67
CA ASN A 38 7.80 -2.86 -10.76
C ASN A 38 7.52 -2.13 -12.09
N ARG A 39 6.70 -2.69 -12.99
CA ARG A 39 6.33 -2.03 -14.24
C ARG A 39 5.15 -1.10 -14.02
N LEU A 40 5.48 0.20 -14.00
CA LEU A 40 4.49 1.25 -13.88
C LEU A 40 3.84 1.56 -15.23
N LEU A 41 2.57 1.92 -15.21
CA LEU A 41 1.81 2.42 -16.35
C LEU A 41 1.87 3.94 -16.44
N ARG A 42 2.20 4.61 -15.35
CA ARG A 42 2.31 6.07 -15.23
C ARG A 42 3.39 6.44 -14.23
N ALA A 43 4.13 7.49 -14.52
CA ALA A 43 5.15 8.03 -13.63
C ALA A 43 5.13 9.57 -13.64
N LEU A 44 5.59 10.19 -12.58
CA LEU A 44 5.80 11.63 -12.55
C LEU A 44 6.92 12.01 -13.53
N GLY A 45 6.70 13.06 -14.32
CA GLY A 45 7.66 13.54 -15.29
C GLY A 45 7.54 12.93 -16.68
N GLU A 46 6.52 12.14 -16.97
CA GLU A 46 6.19 11.75 -18.35
C GLU A 46 5.78 12.99 -19.16
N GLU A 47 6.32 13.09 -20.38
CA GLU A 47 5.85 14.08 -21.36
C GLU A 47 4.47 13.66 -21.85
N SER A 48 3.44 14.32 -21.34
CA SER A 48 2.05 14.16 -21.76
C SER A 48 1.38 15.53 -21.83
N ASP A 49 0.66 15.76 -22.90
CA ASP A 49 -0.18 16.96 -23.05
C ASP A 49 -1.36 16.97 -22.07
N VAL A 50 -1.66 15.84 -21.47
CA VAL A 50 -2.73 15.67 -20.49
C VAL A 50 -2.13 15.10 -19.20
N VAL A 51 -2.24 15.88 -18.11
CA VAL A 51 -1.92 15.38 -16.77
C VAL A 51 -3.06 14.46 -16.35
N ASP A 52 -2.81 13.16 -16.40
CA ASP A 52 -3.77 12.13 -16.03
C ASP A 52 -3.40 11.54 -14.66
N TYR A 53 -4.11 11.99 -13.64
CA TYR A 53 -3.97 11.50 -12.27
C TYR A 53 -5.33 11.25 -11.63
N ASP A 54 -5.39 10.26 -10.78
CA ASP A 54 -6.60 9.97 -10.03
C ASP A 54 -6.69 10.86 -8.79
N MET A 55 -7.81 11.54 -8.63
CA MET A 55 -8.08 12.36 -7.45
C MET A 55 -9.30 11.81 -6.70
N TYR A 56 -9.08 11.51 -5.44
CA TYR A 56 -10.14 11.03 -4.55
C TYR A 56 -10.37 12.03 -3.43
N SER A 57 -11.62 12.42 -3.27
CA SER A 57 -12.05 13.24 -2.14
C SER A 57 -13.11 12.47 -1.36
N MET A 58 -12.94 12.38 -0.06
CA MET A 58 -13.92 11.74 0.80
C MET A 58 -13.94 12.36 2.19
N ASN A 59 -15.10 12.38 2.80
CA ASN A 59 -15.21 12.73 4.21
C ASN A 59 -14.77 11.53 5.06
N LEU A 60 -13.92 11.79 6.04
CA LEU A 60 -13.52 10.76 6.99
C LEU A 60 -14.72 10.32 7.81
N SER A 61 -15.02 9.03 7.74
CA SER A 61 -16.04 8.42 8.60
C SER A 61 -15.51 8.27 10.02
N PRO A 62 -16.35 8.39 11.07
CA PRO A 62 -15.99 8.07 12.45
C PRO A 62 -15.52 6.62 12.67
N ASN A 63 -15.64 5.76 11.65
CA ASN A 63 -15.19 4.38 11.70
C ASN A 63 -13.77 4.17 11.13
N VAL A 64 -13.07 5.23 10.75
CA VAL A 64 -11.67 5.15 10.31
C VAL A 64 -10.78 5.22 11.57
N ASP A 65 -10.00 4.17 11.78
CA ASP A 65 -9.08 4.06 12.92
C ASP A 65 -7.65 4.42 12.51
N GLY A 66 -7.32 4.33 11.20
CA GLY A 66 -5.99 4.68 10.70
C GLY A 66 -5.91 4.82 9.18
N ILE A 67 -4.93 5.61 8.75
CA ILE A 67 -4.58 5.83 7.34
C ILE A 67 -3.11 5.49 7.17
N LEU A 68 -2.79 4.69 6.16
CA LEU A 68 -1.42 4.40 5.72
C LEU A 68 -1.25 4.94 4.31
N ILE A 69 -0.19 5.72 4.11
CA ILE A 69 0.29 6.15 2.79
C ILE A 69 1.70 5.56 2.66
N CYS A 70 1.96 4.78 1.62
CA CYS A 70 3.25 4.12 1.47
C CYS A 70 3.60 3.86 0.01
N SER A 71 4.90 3.67 -0.26
CA SER A 71 5.39 3.16 -1.54
C SER A 71 5.17 1.65 -1.66
N ASP A 72 5.36 1.13 -2.88
CA ASP A 72 5.33 -0.30 -3.20
C ASP A 72 6.39 -1.07 -2.41
N GLY A 73 7.63 -0.58 -2.34
CA GLY A 73 8.70 -1.19 -1.55
C GLY A 73 8.39 -1.34 -0.05
N PHE A 74 7.36 -0.66 0.47
CA PHE A 74 6.88 -0.87 1.82
C PHE A 74 5.78 -1.95 1.88
N TRP A 75 4.70 -1.79 1.10
CA TRP A 75 3.55 -2.69 1.22
C TRP A 75 3.81 -4.09 0.64
N GLU A 76 4.76 -4.26 -0.27
CA GLU A 76 5.13 -5.57 -0.81
C GLU A 76 5.54 -6.57 0.27
N TYR A 77 6.16 -6.11 1.34
CA TYR A 77 6.69 -6.95 2.42
C TYR A 77 5.80 -7.03 3.66
N VAL A 78 4.65 -6.33 3.67
CA VAL A 78 3.70 -6.33 4.78
C VAL A 78 2.31 -6.70 4.27
N GLU A 79 1.82 -7.87 4.64
CA GLU A 79 0.47 -8.30 4.26
C GLU A 79 -0.60 -7.44 4.95
N GLU A 80 -1.75 -7.29 4.33
CA GLU A 80 -2.88 -6.48 4.81
C GLU A 80 -3.33 -6.88 6.22
N ARG A 81 -3.33 -8.19 6.52
CA ARG A 81 -3.67 -8.68 7.86
C ARG A 81 -2.65 -8.24 8.91
N GLU A 82 -1.36 -8.15 8.53
CA GLU A 82 -0.30 -7.67 9.41
C GLU A 82 -0.43 -6.17 9.65
N MET A 83 -0.76 -5.39 8.61
CA MET A 83 -1.04 -3.94 8.74
C MET A 83 -2.18 -3.70 9.74
N ILE A 84 -3.26 -4.49 9.64
CA ILE A 84 -4.39 -4.41 10.56
C ILE A 84 -3.96 -4.84 11.97
N ARG A 85 -3.25 -5.96 12.09
CA ARG A 85 -2.82 -6.50 13.38
C ARG A 85 -1.93 -5.52 14.14
N THR A 86 -0.98 -4.89 13.46
CA THR A 86 -0.06 -3.91 14.06
C THR A 86 -0.78 -2.63 14.44
N LEU A 87 -1.73 -2.13 13.61
CA LEU A 87 -2.55 -0.97 13.95
C LEU A 87 -3.28 -1.15 15.29
N TYR A 88 -3.98 -2.28 15.47
CA TYR A 88 -4.78 -2.50 16.68
C TYR A 88 -3.99 -2.98 17.91
N LYS A 89 -2.67 -3.16 17.76
CA LYS A 89 -1.75 -3.45 18.86
C LYS A 89 -0.92 -2.24 19.28
N ALA A 90 -0.77 -1.27 18.38
CA ALA A 90 0.02 -0.08 18.64
C ALA A 90 -0.71 0.87 19.60
N ASP A 91 0.07 1.56 20.41
CA ASP A 91 -0.38 2.63 21.30
C ASP A 91 -0.22 4.03 20.66
N GLY A 92 0.16 4.09 19.40
CA GLY A 92 0.31 5.30 18.61
C GLY A 92 0.87 5.05 17.22
N ALA A 93 0.79 6.07 16.36
CA ALA A 93 1.20 5.97 14.95
C ALA A 93 2.68 5.60 14.77
N GLU A 94 3.56 6.12 15.62
CA GLU A 94 5.00 5.80 15.62
C GLU A 94 5.22 4.30 15.83
N LYS A 95 4.59 3.73 16.85
CA LYS A 95 4.67 2.30 17.16
C LYS A 95 4.10 1.45 16.01
N TRP A 96 2.98 1.87 15.43
CA TRP A 96 2.37 1.18 14.29
C TRP A 96 3.32 1.09 13.10
N ILE A 97 3.92 2.23 12.69
CA ILE A 97 4.89 2.29 11.58
C ILE A 97 6.14 1.47 11.90
N SER A 98 6.71 1.62 13.11
CA SER A 98 7.90 0.87 13.53
C SER A 98 7.68 -0.65 13.51
N ASP A 99 6.52 -1.14 13.96
CA ASP A 99 6.20 -2.56 13.93
C ASP A 99 6.08 -3.09 12.48
N MET A 100 5.49 -2.30 11.58
CA MET A 100 5.42 -2.64 10.16
C MET A 100 6.81 -2.58 9.49
N GLU A 101 7.64 -1.59 9.81
CA GLU A 101 9.02 -1.51 9.31
C GLU A 101 9.81 -2.74 9.71
N GLY A 102 9.65 -3.21 10.94
CA GLY A 102 10.25 -4.48 11.38
C GLY A 102 9.87 -5.66 10.50
N LEU A 103 8.65 -5.71 9.98
CA LEU A 103 8.20 -6.73 9.02
C LEU A 103 8.83 -6.53 7.64
N VAL A 104 8.92 -5.29 7.15
CA VAL A 104 9.62 -4.97 5.88
C VAL A 104 11.07 -5.46 5.95
N LEU A 105 11.79 -5.13 7.02
CA LEU A 105 13.18 -5.53 7.20
C LEU A 105 13.35 -7.04 7.34
N LYS A 106 12.41 -7.72 7.98
CA LYS A 106 12.42 -9.17 8.16
C LYS A 106 12.15 -9.90 6.84
N ASN A 107 11.11 -9.49 6.13
CA ASN A 107 10.61 -10.19 4.94
C ASN A 107 11.41 -9.84 3.68
N GLY A 108 12.04 -8.65 3.63
CA GLY A 108 12.86 -8.20 2.51
C GLY A 108 14.33 -8.66 2.53
N LYS A 109 14.74 -9.51 3.48
CA LYS A 109 16.16 -9.87 3.65
C LYS A 109 16.77 -10.64 2.48
N GLU A 110 15.98 -11.37 1.71
CA GLU A 110 16.43 -12.24 0.61
C GLU A 110 16.26 -11.60 -0.78
N HIS A 111 15.66 -10.40 -0.86
CA HIS A 111 15.40 -9.72 -2.12
C HIS A 111 16.20 -8.42 -2.21
N THR A 112 16.55 -8.01 -3.43
CA THR A 112 17.03 -6.65 -3.70
C THR A 112 15.97 -5.68 -3.20
N LYS A 113 16.28 -5.01 -2.07
CA LYS A 113 15.36 -4.08 -1.44
C LYS A 113 15.21 -2.86 -2.32
N ASP A 114 14.01 -2.58 -2.73
CA ASP A 114 13.65 -1.27 -3.23
C ASP A 114 13.60 -0.27 -2.07
N ASN A 115 13.74 1.03 -2.38
CA ASN A 115 13.53 2.08 -1.41
C ASN A 115 12.08 2.02 -0.91
N TYR A 116 11.89 2.23 0.39
CA TYR A 116 10.55 2.23 0.96
C TYR A 116 10.30 3.48 1.79
N SER A 117 9.06 3.93 1.76
CA SER A 117 8.58 5.06 2.56
C SER A 117 7.17 4.79 3.03
N ALA A 118 6.84 5.24 4.24
CA ALA A 118 5.50 5.14 4.78
C ALA A 118 5.18 6.29 5.73
N ILE A 119 3.91 6.69 5.73
CA ILE A 119 3.32 7.65 6.68
C ILE A 119 2.09 6.98 7.27
N GLY A 120 2.04 6.88 8.60
CA GLY A 120 0.89 6.38 9.35
C GLY A 120 0.19 7.50 10.11
N ILE A 121 -1.13 7.51 10.05
CA ILE A 121 -1.99 8.41 10.83
C ILE A 121 -2.95 7.53 11.62
N MET A 122 -3.00 7.67 12.92
CA MET A 122 -4.02 7.08 13.79
C MET A 122 -5.03 8.15 14.21
N LEU A 123 -6.31 7.79 14.22
CA LEU A 123 -7.45 8.68 14.49
C LEU A 123 -8.18 8.25 15.75
#